data_b766f9671d7082c9be95b52a3ec17632
#
_entry.id   b766f9671d7082c9be95b52a3ec17632
#
_cell.length_a   1.000
_cell.length_b   1.000
_cell.length_c   1.000
_cell.angle_alpha   90.00
_cell.angle_beta   90.00
_cell.angle_gamma   90.00
#
_symmetry.space_group_name_H-M   'P 1'
#
loop_
_entity.id
_entity.type
_entity.pdbx_description
1 polymer ?
#
loop_
_entity_poly.entity_id
_entity_poly.type
_entity_poly.pdbx_seq_one_letter_code
_entity_poly.pdbx_strand_id
1 'polypeptide(L)'
;MSARWPAFIAAPLALSVPAAHATVYLSLEQAQQSLFAGASFTPVDFGRRERVWRASQGGWFIVDQVLGKHELITYALGIDPQGRARGIEILEYRESHGGEVRHTSWRAQFSGKGAADPLQLDHDIRNISGATLSCRHITDGVKRLLKLYESELRQR
;
A
#
# COMPACT_ATOMS: atom_id res chain seq x y z
N MET A 1 15.47 -51.58 -50.44
CA MET A 1 14.50 -50.44 -50.42
C MET A 1 14.19 -50.10 -48.97
N SER A 2 14.88 -49.13 -48.42
CA SER A 2 14.73 -48.72 -47.03
C SER A 2 13.86 -47.46 -46.98
N ALA A 3 12.63 -47.60 -46.50
CA ALA A 3 11.70 -46.50 -46.26
C ALA A 3 12.12 -45.73 -45.03
N ARG A 4 12.59 -44.50 -45.20
CA ARG A 4 12.89 -43.58 -44.10
C ARG A 4 11.59 -42.82 -43.75
N TRP A 5 11.13 -43.01 -42.51
CA TRP A 5 10.00 -42.24 -41.95
C TRP A 5 10.51 -40.90 -41.42
N PRO A 6 9.82 -39.80 -41.67
CA PRO A 6 10.20 -38.52 -41.08
C PRO A 6 9.84 -38.51 -39.60
N ALA A 7 10.80 -38.18 -38.75
CA ALA A 7 10.56 -37.92 -37.36
C ALA A 7 9.85 -36.56 -37.18
N PHE A 8 8.64 -36.59 -36.68
CA PHE A 8 7.95 -35.39 -36.25
C PHE A 8 8.56 -34.94 -34.90
N ILE A 9 9.32 -33.86 -34.95
CA ILE A 9 9.80 -33.15 -33.76
C ILE A 9 8.65 -32.30 -33.29
N ALA A 10 7.95 -32.76 -32.25
CA ALA A 10 6.98 -31.93 -31.55
C ALA A 10 7.74 -30.88 -30.73
N ALA A 11 7.67 -29.63 -31.16
CA ALA A 11 8.17 -28.51 -30.36
C ALA A 11 7.27 -28.29 -29.14
N PRO A 12 7.79 -28.15 -27.92
CA PRO A 12 6.97 -27.85 -26.78
C PRO A 12 6.38 -26.41 -26.93
N LEU A 13 5.05 -26.32 -26.93
CA LEU A 13 4.39 -25.03 -26.79
C LEU A 13 4.69 -24.53 -25.37
N ALA A 14 5.61 -23.59 -25.25
CA ALA A 14 5.81 -22.85 -24.03
C ALA A 14 4.59 -21.93 -23.81
N LEU A 15 3.69 -22.35 -22.96
CA LEU A 15 2.64 -21.47 -22.42
C LEU A 15 3.32 -20.39 -21.57
N SER A 16 3.59 -19.23 -22.17
CA SER A 16 3.99 -18.05 -21.42
C SER A 16 2.79 -17.58 -20.62
N VAL A 17 2.77 -17.92 -19.34
CA VAL A 17 1.85 -17.30 -18.38
C VAL A 17 2.26 -15.84 -18.28
N PRO A 18 1.39 -14.87 -18.62
CA PRO A 18 1.74 -13.47 -18.42
C PRO A 18 1.96 -13.26 -16.92
N ALA A 19 3.18 -12.89 -16.53
CA ALA A 19 3.46 -12.45 -15.18
C ALA A 19 2.55 -11.25 -14.90
N ALA A 20 1.72 -11.35 -13.85
CA ALA A 20 0.92 -10.22 -13.40
C ALA A 20 1.90 -9.10 -13.03
N HIS A 21 1.97 -8.07 -13.87
CA HIS A 21 2.87 -6.96 -13.66
C HIS A 21 2.29 -6.09 -12.55
N ALA A 22 2.98 -6.05 -11.41
CA ALA A 22 2.67 -5.08 -10.37
C ALA A 22 2.71 -3.67 -10.97
N THR A 23 1.63 -2.92 -10.81
CA THR A 23 1.63 -1.51 -11.18
C THR A 23 2.20 -0.71 -10.04
N VAL A 24 3.42 -0.18 -10.23
CA VAL A 24 4.03 0.79 -9.32
C VAL A 24 3.50 2.17 -9.67
N TYR A 25 2.79 2.80 -8.74
CA TYR A 25 2.20 4.13 -8.94
C TYR A 25 3.13 5.24 -8.47
N LEU A 26 3.82 5.02 -7.36
CA LEU A 26 4.74 5.99 -6.75
C LEU A 26 5.99 5.29 -6.25
N SER A 27 7.14 5.93 -6.42
CA SER A 27 8.34 5.54 -5.68
C SER A 27 8.21 5.90 -4.19
N LEU A 28 9.09 5.34 -3.37
CA LEU A 28 9.17 5.68 -1.96
C LEU A 28 9.37 7.19 -1.76
N GLU A 29 10.31 7.78 -2.49
CA GLU A 29 10.64 9.19 -2.41
C GLU A 29 9.48 10.09 -2.85
N GLN A 30 8.76 9.69 -3.91
CA GLN A 30 7.57 10.43 -4.35
C GLN A 30 6.47 10.42 -3.29
N ALA A 31 6.23 9.28 -2.64
CA ALA A 31 5.26 9.17 -1.55
C ALA A 31 5.68 9.99 -0.32
N GLN A 32 6.97 9.97 0.01
CA GLN A 32 7.53 10.80 1.08
C GLN A 32 7.33 12.29 0.82
N GLN A 33 7.64 12.76 -0.38
CA GLN A 33 7.44 14.17 -0.75
C GLN A 33 5.97 14.56 -0.87
N SER A 34 5.10 13.64 -1.27
CA SER A 34 3.66 13.88 -1.30
C SER A 34 3.10 14.12 0.09
N LEU A 35 3.51 13.33 1.08
CA LEU A 35 2.98 13.39 2.43
C LEU A 35 3.72 14.40 3.34
N PHE A 36 4.99 14.70 3.04
CA PHE A 36 5.85 15.62 3.81
C PHE A 36 6.73 16.43 2.87
N ALA A 37 6.13 17.37 2.15
CA ALA A 37 6.85 18.20 1.18
C ALA A 37 8.07 18.88 1.80
N GLY A 38 9.25 18.70 1.19
CA GLY A 38 10.50 19.31 1.62
C GLY A 38 11.17 18.68 2.85
N ALA A 39 10.60 17.61 3.42
CA ALA A 39 11.22 16.90 4.53
C ALA A 39 12.35 15.97 4.07
N SER A 40 13.32 15.76 4.93
CA SER A 40 14.24 14.63 4.90
C SER A 40 13.78 13.54 5.85
N PHE A 41 14.22 12.29 5.61
CA PHE A 41 13.73 11.12 6.30
C PHE A 41 14.88 10.29 6.87
N THR A 42 14.79 9.96 8.15
CA THR A 42 15.74 9.09 8.83
C THR A 42 15.06 7.74 9.07
N PRO A 43 15.58 6.63 8.51
CA PRO A 43 15.02 5.31 8.74
C PRO A 43 15.18 4.93 10.23
N VAL A 44 14.15 4.25 10.74
CA VAL A 44 14.14 3.75 12.12
C VAL A 44 13.92 2.25 12.06
N ASP A 45 14.86 1.48 12.60
CA ASP A 45 14.66 0.05 12.80
C ASP A 45 13.62 -0.16 13.89
N PHE A 46 12.51 -0.75 13.49
CA PHE A 46 11.38 -0.97 14.37
C PHE A 46 11.21 -2.45 14.77
N GLY A 47 12.05 -3.33 14.20
CA GLY A 47 12.02 -4.77 14.48
C GLY A 47 10.73 -5.46 14.03
N ARG A 48 9.97 -4.84 13.11
CA ARG A 48 8.71 -5.34 12.57
C ARG A 48 8.74 -5.33 11.03
N ARG A 49 7.67 -5.80 10.41
CA ARG A 49 7.54 -5.80 8.94
C ARG A 49 7.34 -4.41 8.35
N GLU A 50 6.78 -3.48 9.11
CA GLU A 50 6.57 -2.11 8.68
C GLU A 50 7.91 -1.39 8.55
N ARG A 51 8.09 -0.66 7.47
CA ARG A 51 9.23 0.24 7.28
C ARG A 51 8.87 1.62 7.78
N VAL A 52 9.69 2.17 8.68
CA VAL A 52 9.38 3.38 9.43
C VAL A 52 10.49 4.41 9.27
N TRP A 53 10.11 5.66 9.05
CA TRP A 53 11.02 6.80 8.99
C TRP A 53 10.49 7.94 9.85
N ARG A 54 11.42 8.63 10.49
CA ARG A 54 11.14 9.91 11.13
C ARG A 54 11.33 11.02 10.11
N ALA A 55 10.35 11.90 9.98
CA ALA A 55 10.44 13.09 9.14
C ALA A 55 11.14 14.24 9.87
N SER A 56 11.98 15.00 9.16
CA SER A 56 12.71 16.16 9.75
C SER A 56 11.79 17.27 10.25
N GLN A 57 10.59 17.37 9.71
CA GLN A 57 9.54 18.30 10.14
C GLN A 57 8.77 17.82 11.37
N GLY A 58 9.14 16.69 11.94
CA GLY A 58 8.38 15.95 12.94
C GLY A 58 7.33 15.02 12.31
N GLY A 59 6.92 14.02 13.08
CA GLY A 59 6.00 12.99 12.58
C GLY A 59 6.70 11.79 11.96
N TRP A 60 5.92 10.91 11.38
CA TRP A 60 6.36 9.59 10.93
C TRP A 60 5.83 9.25 9.54
N PHE A 61 6.68 8.65 8.74
CA PHE A 61 6.32 8.06 7.47
C PHE A 61 6.46 6.54 7.59
N ILE A 62 5.39 5.82 7.31
CA ILE A 62 5.32 4.36 7.50
C ILE A 62 4.86 3.72 6.20
N VAL A 63 5.58 2.69 5.75
CA VAL A 63 5.18 1.84 4.63
C VAL A 63 4.78 0.47 5.15
N ASP A 64 3.62 0.02 4.75
CA ASP A 64 3.06 -1.27 5.12
C ASP A 64 2.38 -1.95 3.93
N GLN A 65 2.04 -3.21 4.11
CA GLN A 65 1.34 -4.02 3.12
C GLN A 65 0.08 -4.62 3.74
N VAL A 66 -0.99 -4.62 2.95
CA VAL A 66 -2.22 -5.33 3.27
C VAL A 66 -2.59 -6.24 2.10
N LEU A 67 -3.33 -7.30 2.39
CA LEU A 67 -3.88 -8.14 1.34
C LEU A 67 -5.06 -7.40 0.70
N GLY A 68 -5.09 -7.35 -0.63
CA GLY A 68 -6.28 -6.99 -1.39
C GLY A 68 -7.28 -8.15 -1.40
N LYS A 69 -7.73 -8.55 -2.56
CA LYS A 69 -8.52 -9.79 -2.72
C LYS A 69 -7.60 -11.01 -2.80
N HIS A 70 -6.55 -10.94 -3.60
CA HIS A 70 -5.61 -12.03 -3.88
C HIS A 70 -4.14 -11.62 -3.73
N GLU A 71 -3.84 -10.34 -3.96
CA GLU A 71 -2.49 -9.81 -4.04
C GLU A 71 -2.26 -8.73 -2.98
N LEU A 72 -0.98 -8.45 -2.71
CA LEU A 72 -0.59 -7.42 -1.75
C LEU A 72 -0.76 -6.02 -2.34
N ILE A 73 -1.20 -5.11 -1.49
CA ILE A 73 -1.24 -3.68 -1.72
C ILE A 73 -0.19 -3.04 -0.83
N THR A 74 0.78 -2.34 -1.41
CA THR A 74 1.76 -1.56 -0.67
C THR A 74 1.29 -0.12 -0.57
N TYR A 75 1.18 0.40 0.64
CA TYR A 75 0.73 1.76 0.90
C TYR A 75 1.62 2.46 1.92
N ALA A 76 1.61 3.78 1.92
CA ALA A 76 2.28 4.61 2.90
C ALA A 76 1.27 5.42 3.70
N LEU A 77 1.58 5.65 4.97
CA LEU A 77 0.86 6.54 5.88
C LEU A 77 1.82 7.60 6.40
N GLY A 78 1.46 8.86 6.26
CA GLY A 78 2.10 9.96 6.97
C GLY A 78 1.33 10.26 8.26
N ILE A 79 2.03 10.38 9.38
CA ILE A 79 1.47 10.77 10.68
C ILE A 79 2.15 12.05 11.14
N ASP A 80 1.38 13.07 11.46
CA ASP A 80 1.90 14.34 11.95
C ASP A 80 2.36 14.24 13.43
N PRO A 81 3.04 15.29 13.98
CA PRO A 81 3.49 15.28 15.36
C PRO A 81 2.36 15.14 16.40
N GLN A 82 1.11 15.42 16.03
CA GLN A 82 -0.07 15.30 16.88
C GLN A 82 -0.73 13.93 16.82
N GLY A 83 -0.20 13.00 16.02
CA GLY A 83 -0.74 11.64 15.86
C GLY A 83 -1.91 11.55 14.89
N ARG A 84 -2.07 12.55 14.01
CA ARG A 84 -3.09 12.56 12.96
C ARG A 84 -2.49 12.12 11.64
N ALA A 85 -3.25 11.38 10.87
CA ALA A 85 -2.85 11.04 9.50
C ALA A 85 -2.73 12.32 8.66
N ARG A 86 -1.59 12.54 8.05
CA ARG A 86 -1.42 13.55 7.00
C ARG A 86 -2.10 13.11 5.72
N GLY A 87 -2.13 11.82 5.49
CA GLY A 87 -2.75 11.17 4.35
C GLY A 87 -2.13 9.81 4.10
N ILE A 88 -2.63 9.14 3.08
CA ILE A 88 -2.10 7.88 2.58
C ILE A 88 -1.73 7.99 1.10
N GLU A 89 -0.77 7.19 0.67
CA GLU A 89 -0.42 6.96 -0.73
C GLU A 89 -0.42 5.48 -1.05
N ILE A 90 -0.88 5.11 -2.24
CA ILE A 90 -0.76 3.75 -2.76
C ILE A 90 0.50 3.68 -3.60
N LEU A 91 1.48 2.90 -3.17
CA LEU A 91 2.76 2.76 -3.86
C LEU A 91 2.71 1.68 -4.93
N GLU A 92 2.13 0.54 -4.58
CA GLU A 92 2.07 -0.62 -5.47
C GLU A 92 0.73 -1.34 -5.33
N TYR A 93 0.16 -1.70 -6.46
CA TYR A 93 -1.11 -2.41 -6.53
C TYR A 93 -1.00 -3.55 -7.54
N ARG A 94 -1.23 -4.78 -7.10
CA ARG A 94 -1.05 -5.99 -7.92
C ARG A 94 -2.36 -6.63 -8.34
N GLU A 95 -3.46 -6.20 -7.75
CA GLU A 95 -4.79 -6.70 -8.15
C GLU A 95 -5.19 -6.21 -9.53
N SER A 96 -5.96 -7.00 -10.25
CA SER A 96 -6.51 -6.63 -11.56
C SER A 96 -7.69 -5.66 -11.47
N HIS A 97 -8.33 -5.55 -10.29
CA HIS A 97 -9.49 -4.68 -10.04
C HIS A 97 -9.33 -3.92 -8.72
N GLY A 98 -10.04 -2.82 -8.56
CA GLY A 98 -10.07 -2.07 -7.31
C GLY A 98 -8.96 -1.02 -7.18
N GLY A 99 -8.26 -0.70 -8.27
CA GLY A 99 -7.21 0.32 -8.30
C GLY A 99 -7.70 1.74 -8.01
N GLU A 100 -9.00 1.95 -7.92
CA GLU A 100 -9.64 3.22 -7.59
C GLU A 100 -9.29 3.73 -6.19
N VAL A 101 -8.80 2.85 -5.30
CA VAL A 101 -8.27 3.24 -3.98
C VAL A 101 -7.09 4.22 -4.08
N ARG A 102 -6.42 4.31 -5.22
CA ARG A 102 -5.39 5.31 -5.51
C ARG A 102 -5.94 6.72 -5.76
N HIS A 103 -7.23 6.87 -6.06
CA HIS A 103 -7.83 8.17 -6.37
C HIS A 103 -7.74 9.10 -5.17
N THR A 104 -7.32 10.34 -5.41
CA THR A 104 -7.13 11.37 -4.38
C THR A 104 -8.41 11.57 -3.57
N SER A 105 -9.58 11.54 -4.20
CA SER A 105 -10.86 11.73 -3.51
C SER A 105 -11.15 10.66 -2.47
N TRP A 106 -10.73 9.40 -2.70
CA TRP A 106 -10.88 8.33 -1.73
C TRP A 106 -9.84 8.44 -0.63
N ARG A 107 -8.58 8.66 -0.98
CA ARG A 107 -7.45 8.79 -0.04
C ARG A 107 -7.59 9.99 0.89
N ALA A 108 -8.19 11.09 0.43
CA ALA A 108 -8.38 12.31 1.20
C ALA A 108 -9.22 12.09 2.48
N GLN A 109 -10.02 11.04 2.55
CA GLN A 109 -10.83 10.71 3.72
C GLN A 109 -10.00 10.36 4.96
N PHE A 110 -8.77 9.92 4.78
CA PHE A 110 -7.86 9.56 5.88
C PHE A 110 -7.17 10.77 6.50
N SER A 111 -7.09 11.89 5.78
CA SER A 111 -6.44 13.09 6.28
C SER A 111 -7.12 13.60 7.56
N GLY A 112 -6.34 13.87 8.60
CA GLY A 112 -6.82 14.33 9.90
C GLY A 112 -7.34 13.22 10.82
N LYS A 113 -7.45 11.98 10.38
CA LYS A 113 -7.86 10.84 11.21
C LYS A 113 -6.79 10.48 12.23
N GLY A 114 -7.23 10.13 13.44
CA GLY A 114 -6.39 9.68 14.54
C GLY A 114 -6.78 8.29 15.04
N ALA A 115 -6.02 7.77 16.02
CA ALA A 115 -6.24 6.45 16.59
C ALA A 115 -7.61 6.26 17.26
N ALA A 116 -8.23 7.36 17.71
CA ALA A 116 -9.55 7.36 18.34
C ALA A 116 -10.72 7.39 17.33
N ASP A 117 -10.46 7.72 16.06
CA ASP A 117 -11.49 7.73 15.05
C ASP A 117 -11.96 6.31 14.70
N PRO A 118 -13.21 6.13 14.27
CA PRO A 118 -13.76 4.81 13.92
C PRO A 118 -12.94 4.09 12.89
N LEU A 119 -12.53 4.78 11.80
CA LEU A 119 -11.84 4.18 10.65
C LEU A 119 -12.54 2.89 10.25
N GLN A 120 -13.78 3.04 9.85
CA GLN A 120 -14.66 1.94 9.52
C GLN A 120 -15.37 2.23 8.20
N LEU A 121 -15.34 1.23 7.33
CA LEU A 121 -15.98 1.30 6.03
C LEU A 121 -17.50 1.51 6.20
N ASP A 122 -18.07 2.33 5.33
CA ASP A 122 -19.49 2.72 5.33
C ASP A 122 -19.97 3.48 6.60
N HIS A 123 -19.01 3.85 7.46
CA HIS A 123 -19.28 4.73 8.61
C HIS A 123 -18.59 6.08 8.42
N ASP A 124 -17.27 6.15 8.52
CA ASP A 124 -16.48 7.37 8.32
C ASP A 124 -15.49 7.28 7.15
N ILE A 125 -15.40 6.11 6.50
CA ILE A 125 -14.67 5.89 5.25
C ILE A 125 -15.62 5.28 4.23
N ARG A 126 -15.82 5.97 3.10
CA ARG A 126 -16.69 5.49 2.02
C ARG A 126 -16.07 4.31 1.31
N ASN A 127 -16.91 3.33 0.99
CA ASN A 127 -16.54 2.22 0.15
C ASN A 127 -16.48 2.62 -1.34
N ILE A 128 -15.74 1.87 -2.12
CA ILE A 128 -15.77 1.91 -3.59
C ILE A 128 -16.39 0.59 -4.06
N SER A 129 -17.48 0.68 -4.82
CA SER A 129 -18.13 -0.50 -5.41
C SER A 129 -17.13 -1.24 -6.31
N GLY A 130 -17.01 -2.55 -6.11
CA GLY A 130 -16.03 -3.38 -6.82
C GLY A 130 -14.63 -3.42 -6.20
N ALA A 131 -14.34 -2.57 -5.19
CA ALA A 131 -13.06 -2.52 -4.48
C ALA A 131 -13.19 -2.72 -2.96
N THR A 132 -14.28 -3.31 -2.50
CA THR A 132 -14.63 -3.39 -1.06
C THR A 132 -13.55 -4.01 -0.19
N LEU A 133 -12.91 -5.10 -0.64
CA LEU A 133 -11.84 -5.75 0.13
C LEU A 133 -10.61 -4.85 0.23
N SER A 134 -10.20 -4.22 -0.86
CA SER A 134 -9.09 -3.26 -0.85
C SER A 134 -9.37 -2.07 0.07
N CYS A 135 -10.56 -1.47 -0.03
CA CYS A 135 -11.00 -0.37 0.85
C CYS A 135 -10.97 -0.79 2.32
N ARG A 136 -11.51 -1.95 2.65
CA ARG A 136 -11.56 -2.46 4.02
C ARG A 136 -10.17 -2.71 4.58
N HIS A 137 -9.34 -3.46 3.86
CA HIS A 137 -8.03 -3.85 4.36
C HIS A 137 -7.07 -2.66 4.49
N ILE A 138 -7.12 -1.69 3.57
CA ILE A 138 -6.36 -0.44 3.72
C ILE A 138 -6.86 0.34 4.94
N THR A 139 -8.17 0.48 5.12
CA THR A 139 -8.76 1.19 6.27
C THR A 139 -8.35 0.54 7.59
N ASP A 140 -8.43 -0.78 7.69
CA ASP A 140 -8.00 -1.53 8.87
C ASP A 140 -6.49 -1.40 9.10
N GLY A 141 -5.70 -1.40 8.03
CA GLY A 141 -4.26 -1.17 8.08
C GLY A 141 -3.91 0.22 8.63
N VAL A 142 -4.55 1.27 8.13
CA VAL A 142 -4.37 2.64 8.64
C VAL A 142 -4.74 2.73 10.11
N LYS A 143 -5.88 2.17 10.51
CA LYS A 143 -6.31 2.11 11.91
C LYS A 143 -5.26 1.43 12.80
N ARG A 144 -4.73 0.32 12.34
CA ARG A 144 -3.67 -0.42 13.04
C ARG A 144 -2.40 0.41 13.19
N LEU A 145 -1.96 1.11 12.14
CA LEU A 145 -0.76 1.94 12.18
C LEU A 145 -0.92 3.17 13.09
N LEU A 146 -2.09 3.80 13.13
CA LEU A 146 -2.37 4.91 14.05
C LEU A 146 -2.36 4.44 15.51
N LYS A 147 -2.87 3.24 15.80
CA LYS A 147 -2.77 2.63 17.14
C LYS A 147 -1.33 2.29 17.49
N LEU A 148 -0.55 1.80 16.53
CA LEU A 148 0.88 1.54 16.71
C LEU A 148 1.65 2.82 17.04
N TYR A 149 1.32 3.93 16.39
CA TYR A 149 1.86 5.23 16.73
C TYR A 149 1.59 5.58 18.21
N GLU A 150 0.34 5.50 18.66
CA GLU A 150 -0.03 5.83 20.03
C GLU A 150 0.68 4.94 21.07
N SER A 151 0.82 3.66 20.79
CA SER A 151 1.41 2.71 21.74
C SER A 151 2.93 2.71 21.77
N GLU A 152 3.61 2.99 20.65
CA GLU A 152 5.04 2.75 20.53
C GLU A 152 5.84 3.91 19.92
N LEU A 153 5.34 4.60 18.88
CA LEU A 153 6.11 5.63 18.19
C LEU A 153 6.05 6.99 18.86
N ARG A 154 4.97 7.30 19.52
CA ARG A 154 4.73 8.60 20.16
C ARG A 154 5.80 8.93 21.23
N GLN A 155 6.38 7.91 21.86
CA GLN A 155 7.36 8.06 22.95
C GLN A 155 8.80 8.00 22.45
N ARG A 156 9.04 7.80 21.16
CA ARG A 156 10.35 7.77 20.53
C ARG A 156 10.66 9.14 19.92
#